data_ccb5e120e9410884bb90b7cd9d9b2db9
#
_entry.id   ccb5e120e9410884bb90b7cd9d9b2db9
#
_cell.length_a   1.000
_cell.length_b   1.000
_cell.length_c   1.000
_cell.angle_alpha   90.00
_cell.angle_beta   90.00
_cell.angle_gamma   90.00
#
_symmetry.space_group_name_H-M   'P 1'
#
loop_
_entity.id
_entity.type
_entity.pdbx_description
1 polymer ?
#
loop_
_entity_poly.entity_id
_entity_poly.type
_entity_poly.pdbx_seq_one_letter_code
_entity_poly.pdbx_strand_id
1 'polypeptide(L)'
;MEEVILKAVAGFLNSYPGGTLLIGIDDDGNILGLNHDYQTFKKKNRDGYELFLTNDLLLKELGKDLAPYIHITFHQVEGKDVCRIILDPSPRPVYIKLKDPKSGQTKECLFIRTGNLTSQLDTPSNIHNYCKNRWS
;
A
#
# COMPACT_ATOMS: atom_id res chain seq x y z
N MET A 1 7.59 -0.07 8.47
CA MET A 1 7.01 0.92 7.55
C MET A 1 6.60 0.34 6.19
N GLU A 2 7.48 -0.45 5.57
CA GLU A 2 7.17 -1.05 4.27
C GLU A 2 5.94 -1.96 4.30
N GLU A 3 5.82 -2.79 5.32
CA GLU A 3 4.67 -3.67 5.48
C GLU A 3 3.37 -2.88 5.68
N VAL A 4 3.44 -1.77 6.42
CA VAL A 4 2.28 -0.90 6.64
C VAL A 4 1.81 -0.29 5.31
N ILE A 5 2.76 0.14 4.48
CA ILE A 5 2.45 0.69 3.15
C ILE A 5 1.82 -0.38 2.27
N LEU A 6 2.38 -1.59 2.25
CA LEU A 6 1.85 -2.70 1.45
C LEU A 6 0.42 -3.06 1.85
N LYS A 7 0.16 -3.17 3.14
CA LYS A 7 -1.19 -3.50 3.64
C LYS A 7 -2.20 -2.42 3.26
N ALA A 8 -1.83 -1.16 3.43
CA ALA A 8 -2.71 -0.04 3.10
C ALA A 8 -3.02 0.02 1.61
N VAL A 9 -1.99 -0.10 0.77
CA VAL A 9 -2.16 -0.07 -0.69
C VAL A 9 -3.02 -1.24 -1.15
N ALA A 10 -2.73 -2.45 -0.67
CA ALA A 10 -3.52 -3.64 -1.01
C ALA A 10 -4.98 -3.46 -0.56
N GLY A 11 -5.19 -2.93 0.65
CA GLY A 11 -6.52 -2.68 1.17
C GLY A 11 -7.34 -1.73 0.30
N PHE A 12 -6.72 -0.64 -0.16
CA PHE A 12 -7.39 0.30 -1.07
C PHE A 12 -7.66 -0.32 -2.44
N LEU A 13 -6.71 -1.06 -3.00
CA LEU A 13 -6.89 -1.74 -4.29
C LEU A 13 -8.02 -2.76 -4.25
N ASN A 14 -8.18 -3.45 -3.13
CA ASN A 14 -9.23 -4.45 -2.94
C ASN A 14 -10.60 -3.84 -2.65
N SER A 15 -10.66 -2.55 -2.37
CA SER A 15 -11.90 -1.89 -1.98
C SER A 15 -12.40 -0.98 -3.09
N TYR A 16 -13.69 -0.76 -3.13
CA TYR A 16 -14.30 0.19 -4.04
C TYR A 16 -14.77 1.40 -3.20
N PRO A 17 -14.43 2.62 -3.59
CA PRO A 17 -13.89 3.09 -4.87
C PRO A 17 -12.37 3.25 -4.91
N GLY A 18 -11.60 2.52 -4.12
CA GLY A 18 -10.17 2.70 -4.00
C GLY A 18 -9.87 3.69 -2.89
N GLY A 19 -8.83 4.50 -3.05
CA GLY A 19 -8.52 5.50 -2.03
C GLY A 19 -7.16 6.16 -2.22
N THR A 20 -6.77 6.92 -1.22
CA THR A 20 -5.52 7.69 -1.24
C THR A 20 -4.74 7.43 0.04
N LEU A 21 -3.45 7.16 -0.11
CA LEU A 21 -2.52 7.01 1.00
C LEU A 21 -1.54 8.18 0.97
N LEU A 22 -1.33 8.81 2.11
CA LEU A 22 -0.35 9.89 2.28
C LEU A 22 0.81 9.38 3.11
N ILE A 23 2.03 9.59 2.63
CA ILE A 23 3.25 9.25 3.35
C ILE A 23 4.00 10.54 3.64
N GLY A 24 4.43 10.73 4.89
CA GLY A 24 5.08 11.96 5.34
C GLY A 24 4.15 12.89 6.09
N ILE A 25 2.92 12.46 6.33
CA ILE A 25 1.94 13.15 7.16
C ILE A 25 1.42 12.14 8.18
N ASP A 26 1.40 12.49 9.47
CA ASP A 26 0.87 11.59 10.49
C ASP A 26 -0.66 11.68 10.60
N ASP A 27 -1.25 10.86 11.48
CA ASP A 27 -2.69 10.78 11.65
C ASP A 27 -3.30 12.06 12.23
N ASP A 28 -2.49 12.87 12.88
CA ASP A 28 -2.91 14.17 13.46
C ASP A 28 -2.78 15.32 12.46
N GLY A 29 -2.32 15.03 11.25
CA GLY A 29 -2.14 16.04 10.22
C GLY A 29 -0.80 16.77 10.28
N ASN A 30 0.12 16.32 11.11
CA ASN A 30 1.46 16.92 11.20
C ASN A 30 2.30 16.53 10.01
N ILE A 31 2.97 17.51 9.40
CA ILE A 31 3.82 17.30 8.24
C ILE A 31 5.20 16.85 8.72
N LEU A 32 5.49 15.55 8.55
CA LEU A 32 6.76 14.97 8.95
C LEU A 32 7.80 15.04 7.84
N GLY A 33 7.34 14.93 6.59
CA GLY A 33 8.20 14.91 5.42
C GLY A 33 8.83 13.53 5.20
N LEU A 34 9.63 13.44 4.13
CA LEU A 34 10.25 12.19 3.69
C LEU A 34 11.78 12.21 3.78
N ASN A 35 12.36 13.29 4.27
CA ASN A 35 13.82 13.41 4.26
C ASN A 35 14.51 12.28 5.03
N HIS A 36 13.93 11.88 6.16
CA HIS A 36 14.45 10.75 6.93
C HIS A 36 14.37 9.44 6.13
N ASP A 37 13.25 9.23 5.43
CA ASP A 37 13.05 8.04 4.60
C ASP A 37 14.06 8.00 3.43
N TYR A 38 14.36 9.15 2.84
CA TYR A 38 15.33 9.23 1.73
C TYR A 38 16.72 8.74 2.14
N GLN A 39 17.11 8.97 3.40
CA GLN A 39 18.46 8.65 3.86
C GLN A 39 18.77 7.15 3.88
N THR A 40 17.75 6.30 3.84
CA THR A 40 17.94 4.85 3.85
C THR A 40 18.28 4.28 2.48
N PHE A 41 18.27 5.09 1.42
CA PHE A 41 18.50 4.63 0.06
C PHE A 41 19.85 5.09 -0.48
N LYS A 42 20.36 4.32 -1.45
CA LYS A 42 21.61 4.63 -2.12
C LYS A 42 21.55 5.98 -2.80
N LYS A 43 20.46 6.27 -3.51
CA LYS A 43 20.15 7.58 -4.05
C LYS A 43 19.21 8.29 -3.07
N LYS A 44 19.77 9.16 -2.24
CA LYS A 44 19.10 9.77 -1.08
C LYS A 44 18.25 10.97 -1.45
N ASN A 45 17.29 10.76 -2.35
CA ASN A 45 16.39 11.81 -2.82
C ASN A 45 15.04 11.22 -3.22
N ARG A 46 14.15 12.10 -3.69
CA ARG A 46 12.81 11.73 -4.12
C ARG A 46 12.83 10.66 -5.21
N ASP A 47 13.71 10.79 -6.20
CA ASP A 47 13.78 9.83 -7.32
C ASP A 47 14.14 8.43 -6.84
N GLY A 48 15.08 8.32 -5.92
CA GLY A 48 15.46 7.03 -5.33
C GLY A 48 14.31 6.41 -4.56
N TYR A 49 13.59 7.22 -3.79
CA TYR A 49 12.45 6.76 -3.01
C TYR A 49 11.30 6.33 -3.93
N GLU A 50 11.01 7.12 -4.97
CA GLU A 50 9.97 6.78 -5.94
C GLU A 50 10.27 5.46 -6.67
N LEU A 51 11.51 5.28 -7.08
CA LEU A 51 11.94 4.04 -7.74
C LEU A 51 11.76 2.84 -6.82
N PHE A 52 12.13 2.99 -5.54
CA PHE A 52 11.93 1.94 -4.55
C PHE A 52 10.45 1.62 -4.37
N LEU A 53 9.61 2.63 -4.11
CA LEU A 53 8.18 2.42 -3.90
C LEU A 53 7.53 1.71 -5.07
N THR A 54 7.80 2.18 -6.28
CA THR A 54 7.16 1.66 -7.48
C THR A 54 7.65 0.25 -7.81
N ASN A 55 8.95 0.09 -8.02
CA ASN A 55 9.49 -1.15 -8.59
C ASN A 55 9.90 -2.17 -7.54
N ASP A 56 10.54 -1.72 -6.45
CA ASP A 56 11.12 -2.65 -5.49
C ASP A 56 10.12 -3.06 -4.40
N LEU A 57 9.07 -2.26 -4.18
CA LEU A 57 8.07 -2.57 -3.17
C LEU A 57 6.71 -2.91 -3.80
N LEU A 58 6.03 -1.93 -4.36
CA LEU A 58 4.63 -2.12 -4.75
C LEU A 58 4.45 -3.11 -5.90
N LEU A 59 5.10 -2.88 -7.02
CA LEU A 59 4.92 -3.76 -8.19
C LEU A 59 5.56 -5.13 -7.98
N LYS A 60 6.66 -5.20 -7.22
CA LYS A 60 7.30 -6.48 -6.91
C LYS A 60 6.40 -7.35 -6.03
N GLU A 61 5.83 -6.77 -4.97
CA GLU A 61 5.06 -7.53 -3.99
C GLU A 61 3.60 -7.74 -4.39
N LEU A 62 3.02 -6.81 -5.15
CA LEU A 62 1.59 -6.86 -5.48
C LEU A 62 1.32 -7.36 -6.90
N GLY A 63 2.26 -7.14 -7.82
CA GLY A 63 2.14 -7.55 -9.21
C GLY A 63 2.31 -6.38 -10.18
N LYS A 64 3.08 -6.60 -11.24
CA LYS A 64 3.35 -5.56 -12.25
C LYS A 64 2.10 -5.18 -13.05
N ASP A 65 1.14 -6.08 -13.13
CA ASP A 65 -0.13 -5.83 -13.83
C ASP A 65 -0.97 -4.75 -13.13
N LEU A 66 -0.63 -4.40 -11.89
CA LEU A 66 -1.35 -3.37 -11.16
C LEU A 66 -0.83 -1.96 -11.40
N ALA A 67 0.23 -1.80 -12.19
CA ALA A 67 0.81 -0.48 -12.45
C ALA A 67 -0.21 0.58 -12.89
N PRO A 68 -1.19 0.29 -13.77
CA PRO A 68 -2.18 1.29 -14.17
C PRO A 68 -3.10 1.76 -13.05
N TYR A 69 -3.15 1.05 -11.94
CA TYR A 69 -4.06 1.33 -10.82
C TYR A 69 -3.38 2.03 -9.65
N ILE A 70 -2.07 2.27 -9.76
CA ILE A 70 -1.26 2.87 -8.70
C ILE A 70 -0.64 4.16 -9.23
N HIS A 71 -1.02 5.30 -8.65
CA HIS A 71 -0.57 6.62 -9.09
C HIS A 71 0.19 7.30 -7.96
N ILE A 72 1.50 7.50 -8.14
CA ILE A 72 2.38 8.08 -7.12
C ILE A 72 2.76 9.49 -7.53
N THR A 73 2.51 10.46 -6.66
CA THR A 73 2.90 11.84 -6.86
C THR A 73 3.58 12.37 -5.59
N PHE A 74 4.45 13.36 -5.77
CA PHE A 74 5.12 14.02 -4.66
C PHE A 74 4.72 15.49 -4.63
N HIS A 75 4.59 16.01 -3.42
CA HIS A 75 4.20 17.39 -3.19
C HIS A 75 5.07 17.98 -2.09
N GLN A 76 5.29 19.28 -2.14
CA GLN A 76 5.94 19.98 -1.04
C GLN A 76 4.88 20.69 -0.20
N VAL A 77 4.91 20.43 1.10
CA VAL A 77 4.01 21.05 2.07
C VAL A 77 4.89 21.59 3.19
N GLU A 78 4.82 22.90 3.43
CA GLU A 78 5.64 23.56 4.43
C GLU A 78 7.14 23.29 4.24
N GLY A 79 7.57 23.23 2.98
CA GLY A 79 8.98 22.97 2.63
C GLY A 79 9.42 21.52 2.75
N LYS A 80 8.50 20.60 3.04
CA LYS A 80 8.80 19.17 3.20
C LYS A 80 8.12 18.36 2.12
N ASP A 81 8.80 17.29 1.66
CA ASP A 81 8.23 16.39 0.66
C ASP A 81 7.21 15.45 1.31
N VAL A 82 6.08 15.28 0.63
CA VAL A 82 5.02 14.36 1.00
C VAL A 82 4.69 13.52 -0.23
N CYS A 83 4.50 12.23 -0.05
CA CYS A 83 4.12 11.32 -1.12
C CYS A 83 2.62 11.04 -1.05
N ARG A 84 1.95 11.13 -2.20
CA ARG A 84 0.53 10.79 -2.32
C ARG A 84 0.41 9.63 -3.29
N ILE A 85 -0.20 8.54 -2.81
CA ILE A 85 -0.47 7.36 -3.62
C ILE A 85 -1.98 7.26 -3.81
N ILE A 86 -2.43 7.39 -5.05
CA ILE A 86 -3.85 7.25 -5.40
C ILE A 86 -4.04 5.86 -5.96
N LEU A 87 -4.97 5.10 -5.38
CA LEU A 87 -5.27 3.73 -5.76
C LEU A 87 -6.63 3.66 -6.40
N ASP A 88 -6.68 3.17 -7.63
CA ASP A 88 -7.94 2.84 -8.29
C ASP A 88 -8.35 1.41 -7.88
N PRO A 89 -9.66 1.09 -7.92
CA PRO A 89 -10.09 -0.27 -7.60
C PRO A 89 -9.43 -1.28 -8.53
N SER A 90 -8.83 -2.31 -7.92
CA SER A 90 -8.18 -3.38 -8.69
C SER A 90 -9.20 -4.25 -9.42
N PRO A 91 -8.91 -4.73 -10.64
CA PRO A 91 -9.80 -5.65 -11.36
C PRO A 91 -9.74 -7.08 -10.82
N ARG A 92 -8.85 -7.36 -9.87
CA ARG A 92 -8.67 -8.67 -9.27
C ARG A 92 -8.32 -8.57 -7.79
N PRO A 93 -8.52 -9.66 -7.02
CA PRO A 93 -8.04 -9.67 -5.64
C PRO A 93 -6.52 -9.50 -5.58
N VAL A 94 -6.06 -8.70 -4.64
CA VAL A 94 -4.64 -8.43 -4.42
C VAL A 94 -4.24 -9.00 -3.08
N TYR A 95 -3.37 -10.02 -3.10
CA TYR A 95 -2.85 -10.66 -1.90
C TYR A 95 -1.44 -10.16 -1.61
N ILE A 96 -1.09 -10.09 -0.34
CA ILE A 96 0.29 -9.86 0.07
C ILE A 96 0.81 -11.06 0.84
N LYS A 97 2.10 -11.34 0.68
CA LYS A 97 2.74 -12.45 1.36
C LYS A 97 3.35 -11.97 2.67
N LEU A 98 2.90 -12.53 3.77
CA LEU A 98 3.42 -12.22 5.08
C LEU A 98 3.94 -13.47 5.75
N LYS A 99 5.04 -13.32 6.50
CA LYS A 99 5.63 -14.39 7.25
C LYS A 99 4.92 -14.55 8.59
N ASP A 100 4.47 -15.78 8.88
CA ASP A 100 3.88 -16.09 10.17
C ASP A 100 5.00 -16.14 11.22
N PRO A 101 4.93 -15.30 12.27
CA PRO A 101 5.98 -15.28 13.30
C PRO A 101 6.09 -16.59 14.07
N LYS A 102 5.01 -17.38 14.16
CA LYS A 102 5.02 -18.64 14.92
C LYS A 102 5.60 -19.80 14.13
N SER A 103 5.20 -19.97 12.88
CA SER A 103 5.63 -21.09 12.05
C SER A 103 6.80 -20.76 11.14
N GLY A 104 7.07 -19.48 10.89
CA GLY A 104 8.07 -19.04 9.93
C GLY A 104 7.64 -19.23 8.48
N GLN A 105 6.44 -19.72 8.23
CA GLN A 105 5.93 -19.94 6.88
C GLN A 105 5.33 -18.67 6.30
N THR A 106 5.49 -18.50 4.99
CA THR A 106 4.89 -17.40 4.26
C THR A 106 3.46 -17.74 3.88
N LYS A 107 2.54 -16.80 4.11
CA LYS A 107 1.12 -16.99 3.85
C LYS A 107 0.60 -15.81 3.03
N GLU A 108 -0.26 -16.08 2.06
CA GLU A 108 -0.95 -15.03 1.32
C GLU A 108 -2.11 -14.50 2.15
N CYS A 109 -2.18 -13.16 2.28
CA CYS A 109 -3.18 -12.50 3.11
C CYS A 109 -3.95 -11.48 2.28
N LEU A 110 -5.25 -11.39 2.54
CA LEU A 110 -6.12 -10.43 1.87
C LEU A 110 -6.51 -9.32 2.85
N PHE A 111 -6.17 -8.09 2.49
CA PHE A 111 -6.53 -6.90 3.27
C PHE A 111 -7.56 -6.06 2.54
N ILE A 112 -8.48 -5.49 3.29
CA ILE A 112 -9.51 -4.59 2.75
C ILE A 112 -9.58 -3.33 3.62
N ARG A 113 -10.27 -2.32 3.13
CA ARG A 113 -10.57 -1.12 3.93
C ARG A 113 -11.94 -1.27 4.56
N THR A 114 -12.00 -1.05 5.87
CA THR A 114 -13.25 -1.03 6.62
C THR A 114 -13.33 0.34 7.31
N GLY A 115 -14.03 1.28 6.66
CA GLY A 115 -14.02 2.66 7.12
C GLY A 115 -12.64 3.28 6.94
N ASN A 116 -12.03 3.73 8.04
CA ASN A 116 -10.69 4.32 8.02
C ASN A 116 -9.59 3.34 8.44
N LEU A 117 -9.89 2.05 8.46
CA LEU A 117 -8.93 1.02 8.90
C LEU A 117 -8.63 0.03 7.77
N THR A 118 -7.42 -0.53 7.81
CA THR A 118 -7.05 -1.67 6.99
C THR A 118 -7.25 -2.93 7.81
N SER A 119 -8.04 -3.86 7.30
CA SER A 119 -8.41 -5.08 8.02
C SER A 119 -8.10 -6.31 7.20
N GLN A 120 -7.65 -7.36 7.87
CA GLN A 120 -7.38 -8.65 7.23
C GLN A 120 -8.64 -9.51 7.26
N LEU A 121 -8.93 -10.16 6.12
CA LEU A 121 -9.95 -11.20 6.06
C LEU A 121 -9.27 -12.53 6.37
N ASP A 122 -9.68 -13.16 7.48
CA ASP A 122 -8.97 -14.32 8.04
C ASP A 122 -9.54 -15.67 7.62
N THR A 123 -10.86 -15.74 7.42
CA THR A 123 -11.50 -17.04 7.16
C THR A 123 -11.75 -17.24 5.68
N PRO A 124 -11.66 -18.49 5.19
CA PRO A 124 -11.96 -18.78 3.78
C PRO A 124 -13.35 -18.33 3.36
N SER A 125 -14.35 -18.46 4.23
CA SER A 125 -15.72 -18.05 3.89
C SER A 125 -15.82 -16.53 3.71
N ASN A 126 -15.18 -15.75 4.57
CA ASN A 126 -15.19 -14.29 4.46
C ASN A 126 -14.46 -13.83 3.19
N ILE A 127 -13.33 -14.46 2.88
CA ILE A 127 -12.56 -14.16 1.67
C ILE A 127 -13.41 -14.47 0.44
N HIS A 128 -14.02 -15.65 0.39
CA HIS A 128 -14.86 -16.07 -0.73
C HIS A 128 -16.03 -15.11 -0.94
N ASN A 129 -16.75 -14.79 0.13
CA ASN A 129 -17.92 -13.92 0.04
C ASN A 129 -17.55 -12.50 -0.39
N TYR A 130 -16.47 -11.97 0.14
CA TYR A 130 -15.99 -10.65 -0.25
C TYR A 130 -15.60 -10.61 -1.73
N CYS A 131 -14.81 -11.58 -2.18
CA CYS A 131 -14.32 -11.63 -3.56
C CYS A 131 -15.48 -11.83 -4.55
N LYS A 132 -16.44 -12.67 -4.21
CA LYS A 132 -17.62 -12.92 -5.04
C LYS A 132 -18.42 -11.63 -5.25
N ASN A 133 -18.62 -10.85 -4.19
CA ASN A 133 -19.39 -9.60 -4.29
C ASN A 133 -18.59 -8.49 -4.96
N ARG A 134 -17.29 -8.43 -4.71
CA ARG A 134 -16.43 -7.33 -5.18
C ARG A 134 -16.07 -7.46 -6.66
N TRP A 135 -15.85 -8.68 -7.13
CA TRP A 135 -15.31 -8.93 -8.48
C TRP A 135 -16.21 -9.83 -9.35
N SER A 136 -17.45 -9.96 -9.02
CA SER A 136 -18.38 -10.75 -9.84
C SER A 136 -18.90 -10.00 -11.07
#